data_556a03d3e41d2ed5b881afa46a60e70d
#
_entry.id   556a03d3e41d2ed5b881afa46a60e70d
#
_cell.length_a   1.000
_cell.length_b   1.000
_cell.length_c   1.000
_cell.angle_alpha   90.00
_cell.angle_beta   90.00
_cell.angle_gamma   90.00
#
_symmetry.space_group_name_H-M   'P 1'
#
loop_
_entity.id
_entity.type
_entity.pdbx_description
1 polymer ?
#
loop_
_entity_poly.entity_id
_entity_poly.type
_entity_poly.pdbx_seq_one_letter_code
_entity_poly.pdbx_strand_id
1 'polypeptide(L)'
;MIIKNVSLETVCGITSKLPENIHLEVAFAGKSNVGKSSLINGLMNRKSLARTSAQPGKTQTINYYNVNDEIYFVDLPGYGYAQANENVKAQWGKMIEDYLHKSKQLKLVFLLIDIRHAPSENDRIMYDWIRRNGYDPIIIATKLDKINRSQIQKQIKLIRTTLQAGADTQIIPYSAQTKQGREEIYEILDGVLAAENPAQE
;
A
#
# COMPACT_ATOMS: atom_id res chain seq x y z
N MET A 1 14.59 2.52 -9.52
CA MET A 1 13.99 1.27 -10.08
C MET A 1 13.56 1.46 -11.53
N ILE A 2 13.90 0.53 -12.43
CA ILE A 2 13.44 0.56 -13.84
C ILE A 2 12.43 -0.57 -14.03
N ILE A 3 11.20 -0.23 -14.39
CA ILE A 3 10.12 -1.20 -14.61
C ILE A 3 10.14 -1.68 -16.06
N LYS A 4 10.47 -2.95 -16.29
CA LYS A 4 10.51 -3.60 -17.60
C LYS A 4 9.25 -4.45 -17.83
N ASN A 5 9.03 -5.43 -16.98
CA ASN A 5 7.95 -6.40 -17.06
C ASN A 5 7.03 -6.29 -15.87
N VAL A 6 5.72 -6.39 -16.09
CA VAL A 6 4.71 -6.45 -15.03
C VAL A 6 3.56 -7.33 -15.47
N SER A 7 3.15 -8.25 -14.60
CA SER A 7 1.96 -9.08 -14.80
C SER A 7 1.15 -9.23 -13.52
N LEU A 8 -0.17 -9.32 -13.65
CA LEU A 8 -1.03 -9.79 -12.55
C LEU A 8 -0.92 -11.31 -12.52
N GLU A 9 -0.30 -11.85 -11.48
CA GLU A 9 0.03 -13.26 -11.42
C GLU A 9 -0.96 -14.06 -10.56
N THR A 10 -1.31 -13.53 -9.40
CA THR A 10 -2.19 -14.23 -8.46
C THR A 10 -3.24 -13.29 -7.91
N VAL A 11 -4.47 -13.83 -7.75
CA VAL A 11 -5.60 -13.14 -7.13
C VAL A 11 -6.16 -14.04 -6.04
N CYS A 12 -6.05 -13.61 -4.78
CA CYS A 12 -6.53 -14.34 -3.62
C CYS A 12 -7.83 -13.75 -3.09
N GLY A 13 -8.90 -14.54 -3.07
CA GLY A 13 -10.14 -14.21 -2.38
C GLY A 13 -10.10 -14.63 -0.91
N ILE A 14 -11.21 -14.43 -0.20
CA ILE A 14 -11.34 -14.67 1.25
C ILE A 14 -11.02 -16.12 1.65
N THR A 15 -11.36 -17.08 0.79
CA THR A 15 -11.15 -18.53 1.04
C THR A 15 -9.89 -19.07 0.40
N SER A 16 -9.13 -18.25 -0.33
CA SER A 16 -7.92 -18.67 -1.02
C SER A 16 -6.78 -18.86 -0.02
N LYS A 17 -5.92 -19.86 -0.27
CA LYS A 17 -4.62 -19.91 0.37
C LYS A 17 -3.73 -18.83 -0.23
N LEU A 18 -2.88 -18.24 0.62
CA LEU A 18 -1.85 -17.32 0.14
C LEU A 18 -0.83 -18.10 -0.71
N PRO A 19 -0.30 -17.50 -1.79
CA PRO A 19 0.71 -18.15 -2.62
C PRO A 19 2.02 -18.33 -1.83
N GLU A 20 2.75 -19.40 -2.15
CA GLU A 20 4.12 -19.59 -1.69
C GLU A 20 5.05 -18.91 -2.68
N ASN A 21 5.26 -17.61 -2.49
CA ASN A 21 6.11 -16.81 -3.36
C ASN A 21 7.59 -16.99 -3.01
N ILE A 22 8.44 -16.87 -4.03
CA ILE A 22 9.90 -16.87 -3.90
C ILE A 22 10.49 -15.46 -3.91
N HIS A 23 9.79 -14.50 -4.53
CA HIS A 23 10.23 -13.10 -4.59
C HIS A 23 9.71 -12.31 -3.39
N LEU A 24 10.40 -11.23 -3.09
CA LEU A 24 10.01 -10.28 -2.06
C LEU A 24 8.62 -9.72 -2.30
N GLU A 25 7.94 -9.38 -1.22
CA GLU A 25 6.63 -8.74 -1.27
C GLU A 25 6.68 -7.36 -0.64
N VAL A 26 6.08 -6.39 -1.32
CA VAL A 26 5.80 -5.05 -0.81
C VAL A 26 4.29 -4.83 -0.88
N ALA A 27 3.67 -4.64 0.27
CA ALA A 27 2.23 -4.51 0.38
C ALA A 27 1.76 -3.05 0.35
N PHE A 28 0.60 -2.84 -0.25
CA PHE A 28 -0.08 -1.55 -0.32
C PHE A 28 -1.42 -1.65 0.40
N ALA A 29 -1.53 -0.99 1.56
CA ALA A 29 -2.74 -0.88 2.35
C ALA A 29 -3.34 0.53 2.24
N GLY A 30 -4.66 0.66 2.32
CA GLY A 30 -5.28 1.97 2.30
C GLY A 30 -6.79 1.90 2.21
N LYS A 31 -7.44 2.99 2.63
CA LYS A 31 -8.89 3.14 2.54
C LYS A 31 -9.37 3.07 1.10
N SER A 32 -10.59 2.59 0.88
CA SER A 32 -11.24 2.65 -0.42
C SER A 32 -11.21 4.09 -0.99
N ASN A 33 -10.86 4.21 -2.27
CA ASN A 33 -10.72 5.50 -2.98
C ASN A 33 -9.60 6.44 -2.47
N VAL A 34 -8.66 5.94 -1.68
CA VAL A 34 -7.49 6.72 -1.24
C VAL A 34 -6.52 7.04 -2.39
N GLY A 35 -6.58 6.30 -3.49
CA GLY A 35 -5.67 6.41 -4.65
C GLY A 35 -4.70 5.25 -4.79
N LYS A 36 -4.95 4.11 -4.10
CA LYS A 36 -4.07 2.95 -4.06
C LYS A 36 -3.80 2.37 -5.46
N SER A 37 -4.82 2.04 -6.23
CA SER A 37 -4.64 1.52 -7.59
C SER A 37 -3.98 2.54 -8.53
N SER A 38 -4.20 3.85 -8.33
CA SER A 38 -3.52 4.90 -9.09
C SER A 38 -2.02 4.96 -8.76
N LEU A 39 -1.65 4.81 -7.48
CA LEU A 39 -0.25 4.71 -7.07
C LEU A 39 0.40 3.47 -7.68
N ILE A 40 -0.19 2.29 -7.49
CA ILE A 40 0.35 1.01 -7.98
C ILE A 40 0.54 1.07 -9.49
N ASN A 41 -0.47 1.53 -10.25
CA ASN A 41 -0.34 1.73 -11.69
C ASN A 41 0.78 2.73 -12.06
N GLY A 42 0.91 3.82 -11.29
CA GLY A 42 1.96 4.82 -11.48
C GLY A 42 3.36 4.26 -11.24
N LEU A 43 3.54 3.43 -10.21
CA LEU A 43 4.80 2.73 -9.92
C LEU A 43 5.12 1.68 -10.97
N MET A 44 4.12 0.90 -11.41
CA MET A 44 4.29 -0.11 -12.46
C MET A 44 4.45 0.48 -13.88
N ASN A 45 4.31 1.81 -14.01
CA ASN A 45 4.27 2.48 -15.31
C ASN A 45 3.22 1.88 -16.27
N ARG A 46 2.04 1.56 -15.74
CA ARG A 46 0.89 1.01 -16.47
C ARG A 46 -0.34 1.90 -16.28
N LYS A 47 -1.22 1.95 -17.30
CA LYS A 47 -2.40 2.84 -17.24
C LYS A 47 -3.54 2.27 -16.39
N SER A 48 -3.73 0.94 -16.38
CA SER A 48 -4.92 0.33 -15.77
C SER A 48 -4.75 -1.16 -15.42
N LEU A 49 -3.54 -1.62 -15.08
CA LEU A 49 -3.31 -3.01 -14.67
C LEU A 49 -3.91 -3.27 -13.29
N ALA A 50 -3.65 -2.40 -12.32
CA ALA A 50 -4.36 -2.39 -11.06
C ALA A 50 -5.73 -1.73 -11.28
N ARG A 51 -6.81 -2.48 -11.02
CA ARG A 51 -8.16 -2.00 -11.28
C ARG A 51 -8.56 -0.94 -10.26
N THR A 52 -8.95 0.24 -10.75
CA THR A 52 -9.67 1.22 -9.96
C THR A 52 -11.11 0.74 -9.81
N SER A 53 -11.43 0.01 -8.72
CA SER A 53 -12.80 -0.45 -8.50
C SER A 53 -13.68 0.72 -8.10
N ALA A 54 -14.46 1.22 -9.06
CA ALA A 54 -15.49 2.21 -8.82
C ALA A 54 -16.84 1.59 -8.39
N GLN A 55 -16.95 0.26 -8.32
CA GLN A 55 -18.21 -0.42 -7.99
C GLN A 55 -18.20 -1.01 -6.57
N PRO A 56 -19.17 -0.60 -5.75
CA PRO A 56 -19.44 -1.19 -4.44
C PRO A 56 -19.84 -2.66 -4.56
N GLY A 57 -19.37 -3.52 -3.66
CA GLY A 57 -19.84 -4.90 -3.53
C GLY A 57 -19.13 -5.96 -4.36
N LYS A 58 -18.08 -5.62 -5.14
CA LYS A 58 -17.24 -6.67 -5.74
C LYS A 58 -16.34 -7.30 -4.68
N THR A 59 -16.20 -8.62 -4.78
CA THR A 59 -15.30 -9.44 -3.95
C THR A 59 -13.94 -8.77 -3.86
N GLN A 60 -13.56 -8.37 -2.67
CA GLN A 60 -12.24 -7.78 -2.45
C GLN A 60 -11.22 -8.91 -2.42
N THR A 61 -10.12 -8.70 -3.09
CA THR A 61 -9.06 -9.68 -3.27
C THR A 61 -7.71 -9.06 -2.91
N ILE A 62 -6.77 -9.91 -2.53
CA ILE A 62 -5.35 -9.57 -2.52
C ILE A 62 -4.81 -9.87 -3.90
N ASN A 63 -4.24 -8.88 -4.57
CA ASN A 63 -3.73 -9.03 -5.93
C ASN A 63 -2.20 -8.92 -5.92
N TYR A 64 -1.54 -9.90 -6.52
CA TYR A 64 -0.09 -9.98 -6.62
C TYR A 64 0.35 -9.60 -8.03
N TYR A 65 1.04 -8.48 -8.14
CA TYR A 65 1.65 -8.03 -9.38
C TYR A 65 3.13 -8.37 -9.35
N ASN A 66 3.54 -9.30 -10.22
CA ASN A 66 4.96 -9.57 -10.44
C ASN A 66 5.59 -8.40 -11.19
N VAL A 67 6.69 -7.88 -10.66
CA VAL A 67 7.42 -6.76 -11.23
C VAL A 67 8.85 -7.22 -11.49
N ASN A 68 9.26 -7.24 -12.76
CA ASN A 68 10.59 -7.62 -13.25
C ASN A 68 11.06 -9.03 -12.88
N ASP A 69 10.19 -9.94 -12.44
CA ASP A 69 10.56 -11.22 -11.84
C ASP A 69 11.51 -11.09 -10.63
N GLU A 70 11.38 -9.99 -9.88
CA GLU A 70 12.22 -9.67 -8.73
C GLU A 70 11.41 -9.41 -7.45
N ILE A 71 10.22 -8.80 -7.59
CA ILE A 71 9.41 -8.34 -6.46
C ILE A 71 7.92 -8.40 -6.79
N TYR A 72 7.10 -8.69 -5.78
CA TYR A 72 5.65 -8.57 -5.87
C TYR A 72 5.16 -7.26 -5.26
N PHE A 73 4.38 -6.51 -6.02
CA PHE A 73 3.52 -5.47 -5.46
C PHE A 73 2.19 -6.12 -5.08
N VAL A 74 1.89 -6.11 -3.79
CA VAL A 74 0.72 -6.78 -3.23
C VAL A 74 -0.34 -5.74 -2.88
N ASP A 75 -1.40 -5.71 -3.69
CA ASP A 75 -2.53 -4.78 -3.51
C ASP A 75 -3.53 -5.40 -2.52
N LEU A 76 -3.55 -4.89 -1.30
CA LEU A 76 -4.46 -5.35 -0.24
C LEU A 76 -5.88 -4.77 -0.45
N PRO A 77 -6.93 -5.46 0.02
CA PRO A 77 -8.29 -4.94 -0.02
C PRO A 77 -8.40 -3.55 0.59
N GLY A 78 -9.13 -2.65 -0.07
CA GLY A 78 -9.40 -1.33 0.49
C GLY A 78 -10.38 -1.43 1.66
N TYR A 79 -10.01 -0.88 2.83
CA TYR A 79 -10.85 -0.86 4.01
C TYR A 79 -11.76 0.39 4.08
N GLY A 80 -12.64 0.45 5.11
CA GLY A 80 -13.48 1.62 5.40
C GLY A 80 -14.62 1.84 4.42
N TYR A 81 -15.08 0.79 3.75
CA TYR A 81 -16.24 0.88 2.88
C TYR A 81 -17.54 0.93 3.70
N ALA A 82 -18.17 2.11 3.75
CA ALA A 82 -19.30 2.38 4.64
C ALA A 82 -20.54 1.49 4.35
N GLN A 83 -20.75 1.10 3.09
CA GLN A 83 -21.93 0.34 2.66
C GLN A 83 -21.77 -1.19 2.76
N ALA A 84 -20.58 -1.70 3.10
CA ALA A 84 -20.41 -3.12 3.34
C ALA A 84 -21.04 -3.50 4.70
N ASN A 85 -21.67 -4.68 4.75
CA ASN A 85 -22.19 -5.16 6.01
C ASN A 85 -21.03 -5.55 6.96
N GLU A 86 -21.30 -5.63 8.25
CA GLU A 86 -20.30 -5.88 9.30
C GLU A 86 -19.54 -7.20 9.11
N ASN A 87 -20.23 -8.25 8.66
CA ASN A 87 -19.61 -9.56 8.41
C ASN A 87 -18.58 -9.49 7.27
N VAL A 88 -18.87 -8.73 6.22
CA VAL A 88 -17.97 -8.54 5.09
C VAL A 88 -16.75 -7.73 5.51
N LYS A 89 -16.94 -6.68 6.34
CA LYS A 89 -15.83 -5.89 6.90
C LYS A 89 -14.92 -6.75 7.77
N ALA A 90 -15.49 -7.60 8.61
CA ALA A 90 -14.74 -8.53 9.46
C ALA A 90 -13.93 -9.54 8.63
N GLN A 91 -14.49 -10.06 7.54
CA GLN A 91 -13.78 -10.98 6.63
C GLN A 91 -12.60 -10.30 5.93
N TRP A 92 -12.74 -9.04 5.52
CA TRP A 92 -11.62 -8.28 4.93
C TRP A 92 -10.53 -7.99 5.94
N GLY A 93 -10.92 -7.60 7.15
CA GLY A 93 -9.97 -7.41 8.24
C GLY A 93 -9.16 -8.67 8.50
N LYS A 94 -9.84 -9.81 8.64
CA LYS A 94 -9.20 -11.10 8.82
C LYS A 94 -8.26 -11.47 7.66
N MET A 95 -8.66 -11.22 6.41
CA MET A 95 -7.84 -11.51 5.24
C MET A 95 -6.54 -10.71 5.24
N ILE A 96 -6.59 -9.41 5.58
CA ILE A 96 -5.41 -8.55 5.68
C ILE A 96 -4.54 -8.99 6.85
N GLU A 97 -5.13 -9.27 8.02
CA GLU A 97 -4.40 -9.74 9.20
C GLU A 97 -3.70 -11.08 8.94
N ASP A 98 -4.42 -12.04 8.33
CA ASP A 98 -3.85 -13.32 7.92
C ASP A 98 -2.67 -13.14 6.95
N TYR A 99 -2.77 -12.21 6.01
CA TYR A 99 -1.68 -11.89 5.09
C TYR A 99 -0.46 -11.32 5.83
N LEU A 100 -0.66 -10.30 6.63
CA LEU A 100 0.42 -9.66 7.40
C LEU A 100 1.14 -10.64 8.34
N HIS A 101 0.39 -11.62 8.89
CA HIS A 101 0.93 -12.61 9.82
C HIS A 101 1.60 -13.79 9.11
N LYS A 102 1.09 -14.23 7.96
CA LYS A 102 1.50 -15.49 7.31
C LYS A 102 2.47 -15.31 6.15
N SER A 103 2.55 -14.13 5.53
CA SER A 103 3.49 -13.91 4.43
C SER A 103 4.92 -13.95 4.96
N LYS A 104 5.73 -14.87 4.39
CA LYS A 104 7.15 -15.01 4.72
C LYS A 104 8.04 -14.06 3.91
N GLN A 105 7.52 -13.54 2.81
CA GLN A 105 8.25 -12.70 1.85
C GLN A 105 7.96 -11.22 1.98
N LEU A 106 6.99 -10.85 2.84
CA LEU A 106 6.64 -9.45 3.08
C LEU A 106 7.78 -8.72 3.79
N LYS A 107 8.31 -7.67 3.16
CA LYS A 107 9.43 -6.86 3.69
C LYS A 107 9.01 -5.44 4.04
N LEU A 108 8.01 -4.90 3.35
CA LEU A 108 7.59 -3.52 3.50
C LEU A 108 6.09 -3.37 3.31
N VAL A 109 5.48 -2.50 4.09
CA VAL A 109 4.08 -2.10 3.93
C VAL A 109 4.01 -0.60 3.71
N PHE A 110 3.45 -0.19 2.59
CA PHE A 110 3.03 1.18 2.34
C PHE A 110 1.58 1.37 2.82
N LEU A 111 1.38 2.32 3.74
CA LEU A 111 0.05 2.72 4.18
C LEU A 111 -0.33 4.04 3.51
N LEU A 112 -1.38 4.01 2.69
CA LEU A 112 -1.84 5.17 1.92
C LEU A 112 -2.87 5.97 2.71
N ILE A 113 -2.63 7.27 2.82
CA ILE A 113 -3.50 8.24 3.50
C ILE A 113 -3.80 9.38 2.51
N ASP A 114 -5.04 9.84 2.45
CA ASP A 114 -5.41 11.02 1.66
C ASP A 114 -4.92 12.29 2.36
N ILE A 115 -3.96 13.00 1.76
CA ILE A 115 -3.31 14.17 2.37
C ILE A 115 -4.29 15.32 2.69
N ARG A 116 -5.47 15.33 2.08
CA ARG A 116 -6.46 16.40 2.25
C ARG A 116 -7.16 16.38 3.62
N HIS A 117 -7.13 15.23 4.30
CA HIS A 117 -7.91 14.99 5.51
C HIS A 117 -7.05 14.40 6.63
N ALA A 118 -7.51 14.56 7.88
CA ALA A 118 -6.97 13.78 8.97
C ALA A 118 -7.23 12.29 8.74
N PRO A 119 -6.28 11.39 9.12
CA PRO A 119 -6.51 9.97 9.11
C PRO A 119 -7.79 9.58 9.86
N SER A 120 -8.57 8.67 9.30
CA SER A 120 -9.76 8.14 9.93
C SER A 120 -9.41 7.09 11.00
N GLU A 121 -10.38 6.69 11.81
CA GLU A 121 -10.21 5.63 12.80
C GLU A 121 -9.77 4.31 12.14
N ASN A 122 -10.30 3.97 10.96
CA ASN A 122 -9.87 2.79 10.21
C ASN A 122 -8.40 2.89 9.76
N ASP A 123 -7.91 4.09 9.45
CA ASP A 123 -6.50 4.30 9.11
C ASP A 123 -5.61 4.07 10.35
N ARG A 124 -6.06 4.49 11.53
CA ARG A 124 -5.35 4.24 12.80
C ARG A 124 -5.32 2.75 13.12
N ILE A 125 -6.47 2.06 13.02
CA ILE A 125 -6.55 0.61 13.23
C ILE A 125 -5.59 -0.11 12.30
N MET A 126 -5.55 0.25 11.01
CA MET A 126 -4.66 -0.36 10.04
C MET A 126 -3.18 -0.09 10.37
N TYR A 127 -2.84 1.14 10.74
CA TYR A 127 -1.49 1.51 11.18
C TYR A 127 -1.04 0.65 12.36
N ASP A 128 -1.92 0.50 13.39
CA ASP A 128 -1.64 -0.30 14.57
C ASP A 128 -1.52 -1.81 14.24
N TRP A 129 -2.34 -2.31 13.33
CA TRP A 129 -2.25 -3.72 12.90
C TRP A 129 -0.92 -4.02 12.21
N ILE A 130 -0.50 -3.14 11.29
CA ILE A 130 0.79 -3.30 10.61
C ILE A 130 1.91 -3.34 11.66
N ARG A 131 1.90 -2.43 12.62
CA ARG A 131 2.92 -2.38 13.67
C ARG A 131 2.90 -3.57 14.61
N ARG A 132 1.73 -4.05 15.00
CA ARG A 132 1.59 -5.26 15.85
C ARG A 132 2.09 -6.52 15.16
N ASN A 133 2.09 -6.56 13.85
CA ASN A 133 2.67 -7.66 13.06
C ASN A 133 4.18 -7.48 12.80
N GLY A 134 4.83 -6.50 13.42
CA GLY A 134 6.29 -6.32 13.38
C GLY A 134 6.80 -5.50 12.19
N TYR A 135 5.92 -4.81 11.46
CA TYR A 135 6.30 -3.95 10.35
C TYR A 135 6.22 -2.47 10.74
N ASP A 136 7.20 -1.69 10.29
CA ASP A 136 7.15 -0.23 10.37
C ASP A 136 6.66 0.31 9.03
N PRO A 137 5.38 0.78 8.92
CA PRO A 137 4.85 1.22 7.65
C PRO A 137 5.45 2.54 7.21
N ILE A 138 5.71 2.66 5.91
CA ILE A 138 5.96 3.95 5.27
C ILE A 138 4.63 4.52 4.81
N ILE A 139 4.34 5.75 5.18
CA ILE A 139 3.08 6.40 4.87
C ILE A 139 3.20 7.13 3.53
N ILE A 140 2.31 6.82 2.60
CA ILE A 140 2.19 7.55 1.34
C ILE A 140 1.00 8.51 1.45
N ALA A 141 1.29 9.81 1.56
CA ALA A 141 0.28 10.86 1.61
C ALA A 141 -0.18 11.21 0.19
N THR A 142 -1.25 10.55 -0.27
CA THR A 142 -1.74 10.62 -1.66
C THR A 142 -2.50 11.91 -1.97
N LYS A 143 -2.75 12.16 -3.27
CA LYS A 143 -3.52 13.31 -3.79
C LYS A 143 -2.87 14.65 -3.46
N LEU A 144 -1.55 14.70 -3.46
CA LEU A 144 -0.77 15.91 -3.22
C LEU A 144 -1.17 17.08 -4.15
N ASP A 145 -1.56 16.77 -5.39
CA ASP A 145 -2.05 17.73 -6.39
C ASP A 145 -3.36 18.44 -6.01
N LYS A 146 -4.02 18.01 -4.93
CA LYS A 146 -5.30 18.56 -4.46
C LYS A 146 -5.15 19.55 -3.29
N ILE A 147 -3.92 19.83 -2.86
CA ILE A 147 -3.65 20.83 -1.80
C ILE A 147 -2.59 21.82 -2.26
N ASN A 148 -2.56 22.99 -1.63
CA ASN A 148 -1.54 24.00 -1.90
C ASN A 148 -0.21 23.63 -1.25
N ARG A 149 0.89 24.04 -1.85
CA ARG A 149 2.26 23.78 -1.34
C ARG A 149 2.45 24.23 0.11
N SER A 150 1.85 25.35 0.49
CA SER A 150 1.91 25.89 1.87
C SER A 150 1.22 25.00 2.91
N GLN A 151 0.31 24.10 2.49
CA GLN A 151 -0.43 23.22 3.38
C GLN A 151 0.28 21.89 3.64
N ILE A 152 1.27 21.51 2.82
CA ILE A 152 1.90 20.19 2.83
C ILE A 152 2.44 19.87 4.22
N GLN A 153 3.26 20.74 4.81
CA GLN A 153 3.88 20.48 6.12
C GLN A 153 2.84 20.37 7.24
N LYS A 154 1.79 21.19 7.19
CA LYS A 154 0.67 21.12 8.13
C LYS A 154 -0.04 19.76 8.04
N GLN A 155 -0.30 19.28 6.83
CA GLN A 155 -0.98 18.00 6.62
C GLN A 155 -0.10 16.80 7.03
N ILE A 156 1.19 16.83 6.73
CA ILE A 156 2.15 15.79 7.18
C ILE A 156 2.16 15.73 8.72
N LYS A 157 2.23 16.89 9.38
CA LYS A 157 2.16 16.95 10.86
C LYS A 157 0.84 16.40 11.39
N LEU A 158 -0.28 16.74 10.75
CA LEU A 158 -1.61 16.24 11.12
C LEU A 158 -1.68 14.70 10.99
N ILE A 159 -1.19 14.14 9.86
CA ILE A 159 -1.13 12.69 9.65
C ILE A 159 -0.31 12.03 10.77
N ARG A 160 0.91 12.51 11.01
CA ARG A 160 1.80 11.98 12.05
C ARG A 160 1.15 11.98 13.43
N THR A 161 0.57 13.11 13.82
CA THR A 161 -0.05 13.29 15.15
C THR A 161 -1.28 12.39 15.30
N THR A 162 -2.15 12.32 14.26
CA THR A 162 -3.38 11.53 14.32
C THR A 162 -3.11 10.03 14.38
N LEU A 163 -2.11 9.55 13.65
CA LEU A 163 -1.69 8.14 13.70
C LEU A 163 -0.81 7.81 14.91
N GLN A 164 -0.37 8.81 15.68
CA GLN A 164 0.63 8.67 16.73
C GLN A 164 1.92 8.03 16.21
N ALA A 165 2.28 8.35 14.96
CA ALA A 165 3.45 7.82 14.30
C ALA A 165 4.73 8.41 14.88
N GLY A 166 5.78 7.60 15.01
CA GLY A 166 7.08 8.01 15.52
C GLY A 166 7.73 9.13 14.70
N ALA A 167 8.71 9.80 15.28
CA ALA A 167 9.43 10.87 14.58
C ALA A 167 10.17 10.35 13.32
N ASP A 168 10.63 9.12 13.37
CA ASP A 168 11.33 8.36 12.34
C ASP A 168 10.42 7.75 11.27
N THR A 169 9.10 7.67 11.52
CA THR A 169 8.16 7.17 10.51
C THR A 169 8.20 8.04 9.26
N GLN A 170 8.56 7.46 8.14
CA GLN A 170 8.63 8.16 6.87
C GLN A 170 7.23 8.46 6.31
N ILE A 171 7.00 9.71 5.88
CA ILE A 171 5.74 10.14 5.24
C ILE A 171 6.10 10.81 3.92
N ILE A 172 5.71 10.20 2.80
CA ILE A 172 6.02 10.64 1.45
C ILE A 172 4.77 11.26 0.81
N PRO A 173 4.76 12.58 0.55
CA PRO A 173 3.71 13.18 -0.25
C PRO A 173 3.76 12.70 -1.70
N TYR A 174 2.63 12.23 -2.22
CA TYR A 174 2.55 11.64 -3.55
C TYR A 174 1.39 12.18 -4.38
N SER A 175 1.65 12.41 -5.67
CA SER A 175 0.62 12.69 -6.67
C SER A 175 0.71 11.71 -7.84
N ALA A 176 -0.37 10.98 -8.08
CA ALA A 176 -0.49 10.13 -9.26
C ALA A 176 -0.55 10.94 -10.57
N GLN A 177 -1.03 12.18 -10.50
CA GLN A 177 -1.18 13.07 -11.65
C GLN A 177 0.16 13.67 -12.08
N THR A 178 0.93 14.22 -11.13
CA THR A 178 2.22 14.88 -11.42
C THR A 178 3.41 13.93 -11.28
N LYS A 179 3.21 12.74 -10.73
CA LYS A 179 4.25 11.75 -10.38
C LYS A 179 5.23 12.22 -9.30
N GLN A 180 4.95 13.33 -8.62
CA GLN A 180 5.77 13.78 -7.49
C GLN A 180 5.77 12.73 -6.39
N GLY A 181 6.93 12.48 -5.76
CA GLY A 181 7.14 11.45 -4.73
C GLY A 181 7.43 10.05 -5.29
N ARG A 182 7.33 9.83 -6.61
CA ARG A 182 7.56 8.50 -7.20
C ARG A 182 9.00 8.04 -7.10
N GLU A 183 9.94 8.92 -7.36
CA GLU A 183 11.37 8.57 -7.33
C GLU A 183 11.81 8.18 -5.91
N GLU A 184 11.32 8.89 -4.89
CA GLU A 184 11.58 8.55 -3.49
C GLU A 184 11.06 7.14 -3.14
N ILE A 185 9.87 6.76 -3.65
CA ILE A 185 9.35 5.41 -3.48
C ILE A 185 10.23 4.38 -4.21
N TYR A 186 10.72 4.69 -5.41
CA TYR A 186 11.63 3.80 -6.14
C TYR A 186 12.96 3.59 -5.42
N GLU A 187 13.54 4.63 -4.81
CA GLU A 187 14.76 4.52 -4.00
C GLU A 187 14.56 3.56 -2.82
N ILE A 188 13.40 3.61 -2.17
CA ILE A 188 13.05 2.68 -1.08
C ILE A 188 12.93 1.26 -1.61
N LEU A 189 12.24 1.06 -2.73
CA LEU A 189 12.09 -0.27 -3.34
C LEU A 189 13.44 -0.85 -3.77
N ASP A 190 14.33 -0.03 -4.35
CA ASP A 190 15.70 -0.43 -4.70
C ASP A 190 16.50 -0.80 -3.44
N GLY A 191 16.30 -0.09 -2.34
CA GLY A 191 16.92 -0.41 -1.05
C GLY A 191 16.44 -1.77 -0.50
N VAL A 192 15.14 -2.08 -0.61
CA VAL A 192 14.58 -3.38 -0.20
C VAL A 192 15.17 -4.51 -1.04
N LEU A 193 15.27 -4.34 -2.36
CA LEU A 193 15.86 -5.33 -3.26
C LEU A 193 17.35 -5.54 -2.98
N ALA A 194 18.10 -4.47 -2.74
CA ALA A 194 19.54 -4.55 -2.44
C ALA A 194 19.84 -5.24 -1.11
N ALA A 195 18.99 -5.06 -0.09
CA ALA A 195 19.16 -5.68 1.22
C ALA A 195 19.03 -7.21 1.19
N GLU A 196 18.25 -7.75 0.25
CA GLU A 196 18.03 -9.20 0.13
C GLU A 196 18.97 -9.88 -0.89
N ASN A 197 19.55 -9.10 -1.78
CA ASN A 197 20.58 -9.53 -2.72
C ASN A 197 21.89 -8.81 -2.44
N PRO A 198 22.54 -9.03 -1.27
CA PRO A 198 23.87 -8.47 -1.05
C PRO A 198 24.76 -8.98 -2.19
N ALA A 199 25.37 -8.07 -2.93
CA ALA A 199 26.27 -8.43 -4.01
C ALA A 199 27.26 -9.47 -3.46
N GLN A 200 27.35 -10.61 -4.13
CA GLN A 200 28.45 -11.55 -3.91
C GLN A 200 29.71 -10.81 -4.37
N GLU A 201 30.39 -10.17 -3.40
CA GLU A 201 31.76 -9.71 -3.58
C GLU A 201 32.73 -10.90 -3.68
#